data_bb91a888fc5dc13bfd702a6e487e06c0
#
_entry.id   bb91a888fc5dc13bfd702a6e487e06c0
#
_cell.length_a   1.000
_cell.length_b   1.000
_cell.length_c   1.000
_cell.angle_alpha   90.00
_cell.angle_beta   90.00
_cell.angle_gamma   90.00
#
_symmetry.space_group_name_H-M   'P 1'
#
loop_
_entity.id
_entity.type
_entity.pdbx_description
1 polymer ?
#
loop_
_entity_poly.entity_id
_entity_poly.type
_entity_poly.pdbx_seq_one_letter_code
_entity_poly.pdbx_strand_id
1 'polypeptide(L)'
;MTAHIHPSVDSGVKKGTGSFAGGTLVCKCADRPVKVAIKGDVAHNHACGCTKCWKPEGATFSVVAVVPRDNVKVAENGDKLQIVDASATIQRYACKACGTHMYGRIENTGHPFFGLDFIHPELFQEGGWAAPGFAAFVSSVLESGVQPGEMDGIRGRLKELGLEPYDCLSPPLMDAISSHVAKAKAKAA
;
A
#
# COMPACT_ATOMS: atom_id res chain seq x y z
N MET A 1 -11.97 13.67 19.93
CA MET A 1 -10.58 13.70 19.37
C MET A 1 -10.67 13.30 17.91
N THR A 2 -9.95 13.98 17.01
CA THR A 2 -9.94 13.65 15.58
C THR A 2 -9.15 12.36 15.38
N ALA A 3 -9.73 11.37 14.71
CA ALA A 3 -9.05 10.11 14.43
C ALA A 3 -7.85 10.33 13.48
N HIS A 4 -6.69 9.79 13.83
CA HIS A 4 -5.51 9.80 12.98
C HIS A 4 -5.59 8.64 11.99
N ILE A 5 -5.62 8.94 10.70
CA ILE A 5 -5.67 7.95 9.63
C ILE A 5 -4.26 7.55 9.23
N HIS A 6 -3.49 8.50 8.70
CA HIS A 6 -2.10 8.28 8.29
C HIS A 6 -1.41 9.65 8.11
N PRO A 7 -0.13 9.82 8.52
CA PRO A 7 0.57 11.12 8.44
C PRO A 7 0.57 11.75 7.05
N SER A 8 0.56 10.96 5.97
CA SER A 8 0.56 11.49 4.60
C SER A 8 -0.81 12.02 4.14
N VAL A 9 -1.90 11.75 4.86
CA VAL A 9 -3.26 12.16 4.47
C VAL A 9 -4.00 12.95 5.55
N ASP A 10 -3.57 12.95 6.80
CA ASP A 10 -4.26 13.60 7.92
C ASP A 10 -4.43 15.11 7.74
N SER A 11 -3.52 15.78 7.04
CA SER A 11 -3.62 17.19 6.66
C SER A 11 -4.38 17.43 5.34
N GLY A 12 -5.01 16.41 4.78
CA GLY A 12 -5.67 16.41 3.47
C GLY A 12 -4.96 15.55 2.44
N VAL A 13 -5.72 14.90 1.60
CA VAL A 13 -5.19 14.08 0.50
C VAL A 13 -4.63 14.99 -0.59
N LYS A 14 -3.33 14.92 -0.85
CA LYS A 14 -2.67 15.67 -1.93
C LYS A 14 -2.97 15.02 -3.27
N LYS A 15 -3.50 15.76 -4.21
CA LYS A 15 -3.74 15.27 -5.57
C LYS A 15 -2.44 14.94 -6.27
N GLY A 16 -2.41 13.82 -7.00
CA GLY A 16 -1.32 13.50 -7.90
C GLY A 16 -1.25 14.48 -9.09
N THR A 17 -0.09 14.56 -9.72
CA THR A 17 0.12 15.45 -10.87
C THR A 17 -0.46 14.88 -12.17
N GLY A 18 -0.79 13.58 -12.21
CA GLY A 18 -1.19 12.86 -13.43
C GLY A 18 -0.06 12.61 -14.43
N SER A 19 1.15 13.06 -14.12
CA SER A 19 2.35 12.91 -14.94
C SER A 19 3.54 12.34 -14.17
N PHE A 20 3.28 11.68 -13.03
CA PHE A 20 4.34 11.09 -12.22
C PHE A 20 5.00 9.93 -12.97
N ALA A 21 6.29 10.09 -13.28
CA ALA A 21 7.04 9.12 -14.09
C ALA A 21 7.74 8.04 -13.26
N GLY A 22 7.52 8.01 -11.96
CA GLY A 22 8.21 7.16 -11.02
C GLY A 22 9.17 7.94 -10.12
N GLY A 23 9.83 7.25 -9.21
CA GLY A 23 10.72 7.85 -8.23
C GLY A 23 11.44 6.80 -7.39
N THR A 24 11.95 7.21 -6.25
CA THR A 24 12.73 6.36 -5.35
C THR A 24 12.06 6.25 -3.99
N LEU A 25 11.64 5.02 -3.65
CA LEU A 25 11.24 4.70 -2.27
C LEU A 25 12.47 4.60 -1.38
N VAL A 26 12.39 5.18 -0.18
CA VAL A 26 13.50 5.20 0.77
C VAL A 26 13.01 4.75 2.15
N CYS A 27 13.70 3.81 2.77
CA CYS A 27 13.40 3.39 4.12
C CYS A 27 13.78 4.47 5.15
N LYS A 28 13.33 4.32 6.40
CA LYS A 28 13.50 5.32 7.47
C LYS A 28 14.88 5.29 8.17
N CYS A 29 15.87 4.56 7.66
CA CYS A 29 17.23 4.60 8.21
C CYS A 29 17.90 5.94 7.90
N ALA A 30 18.53 6.54 8.92
CA ALA A 30 19.34 7.75 8.75
C ALA A 30 20.67 7.44 7.98
N ASP A 31 21.24 6.27 8.24
CA ASP A 31 22.47 5.81 7.59
C ASP A 31 22.17 4.62 6.66
N ARG A 32 22.77 4.64 5.48
CA ARG A 32 22.64 3.59 4.46
C ARG A 32 21.18 3.14 4.25
N PRO A 33 20.24 4.06 3.91
CA PRO A 33 18.85 3.65 3.67
C PRO A 33 18.73 2.68 2.49
N VAL A 34 17.81 1.73 2.60
CA VAL A 34 17.40 0.92 1.44
C VAL A 34 16.69 1.83 0.47
N LYS A 35 17.07 1.77 -0.82
CA LYS A 35 16.41 2.50 -1.89
C LYS A 35 15.88 1.54 -2.94
N VAL A 36 14.63 1.78 -3.35
CA VAL A 36 13.95 1.01 -4.38
C VAL A 36 13.45 1.98 -5.46
N ALA A 37 13.98 1.85 -6.66
CA ALA A 37 13.55 2.64 -7.81
C ALA A 37 12.25 2.07 -8.39
N ILE A 38 11.29 2.94 -8.65
CA ILE A 38 9.99 2.62 -9.26
C ILE A 38 9.88 3.41 -10.57
N LYS A 39 9.44 2.75 -11.64
CA LYS A 39 9.10 3.39 -12.92
C LYS A 39 7.61 3.58 -13.05
N GLY A 40 7.18 4.74 -13.57
CA GLY A 40 5.77 5.06 -13.81
C GLY A 40 5.00 5.39 -12.55
N ASP A 41 3.75 5.79 -12.74
CA ASP A 41 2.85 6.13 -11.64
C ASP A 41 2.29 4.87 -10.98
N VAL A 42 1.75 5.04 -9.78
CA VAL A 42 1.14 3.97 -9.00
C VAL A 42 -0.34 3.81 -9.37
N ALA A 43 -0.86 2.60 -9.25
CA ALA A 43 -2.27 2.30 -9.49
C ALA A 43 -2.98 1.87 -8.20
N HIS A 44 -4.30 2.04 -8.16
CA HIS A 44 -5.17 1.55 -7.07
C HIS A 44 -4.71 1.97 -5.68
N ASN A 45 -4.14 3.18 -5.55
CA ASN A 45 -3.69 3.69 -4.25
C ASN A 45 -4.88 3.87 -3.30
N HIS A 46 -4.74 3.39 -2.07
CA HIS A 46 -5.80 3.42 -1.06
C HIS A 46 -5.25 3.42 0.37
N ALA A 47 -6.05 3.91 1.31
CA ALA A 47 -5.80 3.70 2.73
C ALA A 47 -6.27 2.28 3.11
N CYS A 48 -5.40 1.46 3.72
CA CYS A 48 -5.69 0.07 4.04
C CYS A 48 -5.68 -0.18 5.54
N GLY A 49 -6.81 -0.64 6.09
CA GLY A 49 -6.95 -0.96 7.51
C GLY A 49 -6.41 -2.34 7.90
N CYS A 50 -6.05 -3.22 6.93
CA CYS A 50 -5.67 -4.59 7.25
C CYS A 50 -4.42 -4.66 8.15
N THR A 51 -4.34 -5.69 9.00
CA THR A 51 -3.27 -5.86 9.99
C THR A 51 -1.93 -6.26 9.39
N LYS A 52 -1.92 -6.76 8.16
CA LYS A 52 -0.71 -7.24 7.47
C LYS A 52 0.05 -6.14 6.71
N CYS A 53 -0.60 -5.01 6.43
CA CYS A 53 0.04 -3.87 5.78
C CYS A 53 0.86 -3.07 6.79
N TRP A 54 2.07 -2.68 6.38
CA TRP A 54 2.92 -1.84 7.20
C TRP A 54 2.27 -0.48 7.44
N LYS A 55 2.39 0.01 8.66
CA LYS A 55 1.92 1.32 9.09
C LYS A 55 3.07 2.07 9.75
N PRO A 56 3.32 3.33 9.40
CA PRO A 56 4.27 4.15 10.15
C PRO A 56 3.73 4.43 11.56
N GLU A 57 4.60 4.87 12.44
CA GLU A 57 4.23 5.28 13.79
C GLU A 57 3.09 6.31 13.77
N GLY A 58 2.08 6.10 14.62
CA GLY A 58 0.89 6.95 14.73
C GLY A 58 -0.17 6.73 13.65
N ALA A 59 0.04 5.84 12.68
CA ALA A 59 -0.94 5.54 11.64
C ALA A 59 -1.90 4.42 12.05
N THR A 60 -3.21 4.64 11.87
CA THR A 60 -4.25 3.61 11.99
C THR A 60 -4.38 2.80 10.69
N PHE A 61 -4.15 3.44 9.57
CA PHE A 61 -4.18 2.84 8.23
C PHE A 61 -2.80 2.85 7.60
N SER A 62 -2.57 1.96 6.65
CA SER A 62 -1.45 2.01 5.73
C SER A 62 -1.88 2.75 4.46
N VAL A 63 -0.95 3.33 3.71
CA VAL A 63 -1.20 3.76 2.33
C VAL A 63 -0.54 2.75 1.41
N VAL A 64 -1.31 2.14 0.50
CA VAL A 64 -0.85 1.04 -0.36
C VAL A 64 -1.27 1.27 -1.80
N ALA A 65 -0.34 1.08 -2.70
CA ALA A 65 -0.58 1.15 -4.14
C ALA A 65 0.05 -0.04 -4.86
N VAL A 66 -0.33 -0.23 -6.11
CA VAL A 66 0.10 -1.33 -6.98
C VAL A 66 0.97 -0.80 -8.11
N VAL A 67 2.02 -1.52 -8.43
CA VAL A 67 2.89 -1.25 -9.60
C VAL A 67 3.21 -2.56 -10.32
N PRO A 68 3.48 -2.56 -11.63
CA PRO A 68 4.05 -3.74 -12.31
C PRO A 68 5.39 -4.13 -11.67
N ARG A 69 5.61 -5.43 -11.48
CA ARG A 69 6.84 -5.99 -10.91
C ARG A 69 8.10 -5.55 -11.65
N ASP A 70 8.02 -5.47 -12.97
CA ASP A 70 9.16 -5.07 -13.81
C ASP A 70 9.55 -3.60 -13.64
N ASN A 71 8.68 -2.81 -13.02
CA ASN A 71 8.93 -1.42 -12.69
C ASN A 71 9.63 -1.23 -11.33
N VAL A 72 9.86 -2.31 -10.57
CA VAL A 72 10.43 -2.28 -9.22
C VAL A 72 11.87 -2.80 -9.25
N LYS A 73 12.82 -1.96 -8.88
CA LYS A 73 14.24 -2.33 -8.83
C LYS A 73 14.87 -1.89 -7.51
N VAL A 74 15.43 -2.83 -6.77
CA VAL A 74 16.29 -2.50 -5.61
C VAL A 74 17.55 -1.80 -6.12
N ALA A 75 17.74 -0.54 -5.72
CA ALA A 75 18.82 0.32 -6.22
C ALA A 75 20.01 0.36 -5.26
N GLU A 76 19.76 0.48 -3.93
CA GLU A 76 20.81 0.57 -2.93
C GLU A 76 20.47 -0.24 -1.67
N ASN A 77 21.51 -0.79 -1.03
CA ASN A 77 21.47 -1.46 0.27
C ASN A 77 20.46 -2.61 0.37
N GLY A 78 20.26 -3.36 -0.72
CA GLY A 78 19.36 -4.52 -0.79
C GLY A 78 19.74 -5.64 0.19
N ASP A 79 20.98 -5.70 0.65
CA ASP A 79 21.47 -6.60 1.69
C ASP A 79 20.75 -6.42 3.04
N LYS A 80 20.13 -5.26 3.26
CA LYS A 80 19.31 -4.94 4.43
C LYS A 80 17.86 -5.42 4.31
N LEU A 81 17.42 -5.93 3.16
CA LEU A 81 16.07 -6.45 3.00
C LEU A 81 15.94 -7.86 3.58
N GLN A 82 14.78 -8.12 4.17
CA GLN A 82 14.34 -9.45 4.61
C GLN A 82 12.86 -9.64 4.28
N ILE A 83 12.46 -10.89 4.07
CA ILE A 83 11.04 -11.27 3.98
C ILE A 83 10.49 -11.34 5.39
N VAL A 84 9.37 -10.64 5.66
CA VAL A 84 8.73 -10.61 6.99
C VAL A 84 8.06 -11.94 7.32
N ASP A 85 7.36 -12.52 6.33
CA ASP A 85 6.69 -13.81 6.43
C ASP A 85 6.75 -14.52 5.08
N ALA A 86 7.60 -15.52 4.99
CA ALA A 86 7.81 -16.30 3.76
C ALA A 86 6.59 -17.19 3.41
N SER A 87 5.70 -17.48 4.38
CA SER A 87 4.48 -18.26 4.15
C SER A 87 3.32 -17.41 3.62
N ALA A 88 3.41 -16.07 3.71
CA ALA A 88 2.37 -15.18 3.25
C ALA A 88 2.27 -15.17 1.72
N THR A 89 1.04 -15.12 1.19
CA THR A 89 0.79 -14.98 -0.26
C THR A 89 1.49 -13.75 -0.84
N ILE A 90 1.42 -12.62 -0.12
CA ILE A 90 2.20 -11.42 -0.44
C ILE A 90 3.41 -11.40 0.49
N GLN A 91 4.57 -11.76 -0.02
CA GLN A 91 5.82 -11.69 0.72
C GLN A 91 6.29 -10.23 0.79
N ARG A 92 6.38 -9.71 2.00
CA ARG A 92 6.75 -8.32 2.25
C ARG A 92 8.23 -8.22 2.54
N TYR A 93 8.92 -7.41 1.75
CA TYR A 93 10.35 -7.14 1.87
C TYR A 93 10.55 -5.88 2.71
N ALA A 94 11.05 -6.06 3.92
CA ALA A 94 11.26 -4.99 4.90
C ALA A 94 12.75 -4.74 5.16
N CYS A 95 13.09 -3.51 5.50
CA CYS A 95 14.42 -3.17 6.00
C CYS A 95 14.63 -3.77 7.39
N LYS A 96 15.65 -4.61 7.57
CA LYS A 96 16.00 -5.25 8.86
C LYS A 96 16.26 -4.25 9.99
N ALA A 97 16.78 -3.06 9.66
CA ALA A 97 17.21 -2.09 10.66
C ALA A 97 16.06 -1.20 11.17
N CYS A 98 15.12 -0.79 10.32
CA CYS A 98 14.04 0.13 10.69
C CYS A 98 12.64 -0.45 10.51
N GLY A 99 12.50 -1.68 10.06
CA GLY A 99 11.21 -2.35 9.88
C GLY A 99 10.33 -1.80 8.74
N THR A 100 10.79 -0.78 8.00
CA THR A 100 10.01 -0.21 6.90
C THR A 100 9.83 -1.24 5.77
N HIS A 101 8.58 -1.52 5.39
CA HIS A 101 8.30 -2.38 4.25
C HIS A 101 8.52 -1.60 2.96
N MET A 102 9.41 -2.08 2.11
CA MET A 102 9.77 -1.42 0.86
C MET A 102 8.87 -1.83 -0.28
N TYR A 103 8.50 -3.11 -0.37
CA TYR A 103 7.52 -3.63 -1.31
C TYR A 103 6.99 -4.99 -0.85
N GLY A 104 5.81 -5.36 -1.36
CA GLY A 104 5.24 -6.70 -1.22
C GLY A 104 5.12 -7.36 -2.58
N ARG A 105 5.38 -8.68 -2.66
CA ARG A 105 5.45 -9.41 -3.91
C ARG A 105 4.80 -10.77 -3.82
N ILE A 106 4.12 -11.21 -4.87
CA ILE A 106 3.58 -12.56 -5.00
C ILE A 106 4.54 -13.38 -5.86
N GLU A 107 5.17 -14.40 -5.25
CA GLU A 107 6.14 -15.26 -5.95
C GLU A 107 5.51 -16.48 -6.62
N ASN A 108 4.29 -16.86 -6.22
CA ASN A 108 3.56 -17.96 -6.86
C ASN A 108 3.15 -17.54 -8.28
N THR A 109 3.78 -18.16 -9.29
CA THR A 109 3.53 -17.90 -10.72
C THR A 109 2.12 -18.26 -11.18
N GLY A 110 1.44 -19.18 -10.47
CA GLY A 110 0.04 -19.54 -10.73
C GLY A 110 -0.98 -18.57 -10.12
N HIS A 111 -0.53 -17.59 -9.32
CA HIS A 111 -1.44 -16.63 -8.71
C HIS A 111 -1.88 -15.56 -9.72
N PRO A 112 -3.18 -15.16 -9.78
CA PRO A 112 -3.67 -14.17 -10.74
C PRO A 112 -2.95 -12.83 -10.70
N PHE A 113 -2.43 -12.42 -9.55
CA PHE A 113 -1.67 -11.17 -9.36
C PHE A 113 -0.14 -11.35 -9.40
N PHE A 114 0.34 -12.49 -9.88
CA PHE A 114 1.76 -12.63 -10.21
C PHE A 114 2.16 -11.55 -11.24
N GLY A 115 3.28 -10.90 -11.01
CA GLY A 115 3.72 -9.78 -11.85
C GLY A 115 3.32 -8.39 -11.33
N LEU A 116 2.62 -8.32 -10.18
CA LEU A 116 2.32 -7.08 -9.48
C LEU A 116 3.07 -7.01 -8.15
N ASP A 117 3.59 -5.83 -7.84
CA ASP A 117 4.15 -5.48 -6.54
C ASP A 117 3.27 -4.43 -5.83
N PHE A 118 3.28 -4.49 -4.50
CA PHE A 118 2.53 -3.61 -3.61
C PHE A 118 3.52 -2.71 -2.87
N ILE A 119 3.34 -1.40 -2.95
CA ILE A 119 4.28 -0.42 -2.38
C ILE A 119 3.56 0.57 -1.50
N HIS A 120 4.33 1.33 -0.72
CA HIS A 120 3.89 2.42 0.13
C HIS A 120 4.33 3.75 -0.49
N PRO A 121 3.44 4.47 -1.23
CA PRO A 121 3.81 5.67 -1.98
C PRO A 121 4.36 6.81 -1.13
N GLU A 122 3.99 6.87 0.15
CA GLU A 122 4.52 7.87 1.08
C GLU A 122 6.03 7.74 1.34
N LEU A 123 6.65 6.65 0.90
CA LEU A 123 8.10 6.44 0.98
C LEU A 123 8.86 7.02 -0.20
N PHE A 124 8.18 7.53 -1.23
CA PHE A 124 8.86 8.24 -2.32
C PHE A 124 9.54 9.51 -1.82
N GLN A 125 10.73 9.75 -2.30
CA GLN A 125 11.41 11.05 -2.12
C GLN A 125 10.73 12.14 -2.95
N GLU A 126 10.17 11.76 -4.09
CA GLU A 126 9.47 12.62 -5.03
C GLU A 126 7.97 12.68 -4.70
N GLY A 127 7.36 13.82 -4.96
CA GLY A 127 5.92 13.99 -4.85
C GLY A 127 5.22 13.87 -6.20
N GLY A 128 3.87 13.87 -6.17
CA GLY A 128 3.05 13.92 -7.38
C GLY A 128 2.48 12.56 -7.84
N TRP A 129 2.76 11.48 -7.11
CA TRP A 129 2.15 10.17 -7.33
C TRP A 129 0.62 10.18 -7.15
N ALA A 130 -0.06 9.24 -7.81
CA ALA A 130 -1.52 9.15 -7.75
C ALA A 130 -2.01 9.00 -6.30
N ALA A 131 -2.88 9.91 -5.89
CA ALA A 131 -3.40 9.97 -4.53
C ALA A 131 -4.21 8.73 -4.16
N PRO A 132 -4.35 8.37 -2.86
CA PRO A 132 -5.30 7.37 -2.43
C PRO A 132 -6.73 7.83 -2.78
N GLY A 133 -7.53 6.93 -3.36
CA GLY A 133 -8.88 7.23 -3.84
C GLY A 133 -10.00 6.69 -2.96
N PHE A 134 -9.70 5.82 -2.00
CA PHE A 134 -10.67 5.21 -1.09
C PHE A 134 -9.97 4.61 0.12
N ALA A 135 -10.75 4.13 1.11
CA ALA A 135 -10.25 3.32 2.21
C ALA A 135 -10.80 1.89 2.13
N ALA A 136 -9.93 0.90 2.36
CA ALA A 136 -10.25 -0.52 2.30
C ALA A 136 -10.03 -1.22 3.64
N PHE A 137 -10.76 -2.31 3.87
CA PHE A 137 -10.64 -3.14 5.09
C PHE A 137 -10.76 -2.30 6.37
N VAL A 138 -11.72 -1.38 6.38
CA VAL A 138 -11.85 -0.38 7.46
C VAL A 138 -12.13 -1.05 8.80
N SER A 139 -13.00 -2.06 8.85
CA SER A 139 -13.29 -2.78 10.09
C SER A 139 -12.09 -3.56 10.65
N SER A 140 -11.08 -3.89 9.82
CA SER A 140 -9.90 -4.64 10.28
C SER A 140 -9.02 -3.87 11.25
N VAL A 141 -9.18 -2.55 11.39
CA VAL A 141 -8.47 -1.76 12.41
C VAL A 141 -8.83 -2.18 13.84
N LEU A 142 -9.99 -2.80 14.04
CA LEU A 142 -10.40 -3.38 15.33
C LEU A 142 -9.44 -4.49 15.77
N GLU A 143 -8.91 -5.27 14.84
CA GLU A 143 -7.91 -6.32 15.11
C GLU A 143 -6.57 -5.72 15.56
N SER A 144 -6.33 -4.43 15.29
CA SER A 144 -5.15 -3.66 15.73
C SER A 144 -5.37 -2.93 17.05
N GLY A 145 -6.52 -3.12 17.71
CA GLY A 145 -6.82 -2.57 19.04
C GLY A 145 -7.64 -1.28 19.06
N VAL A 146 -8.09 -0.79 17.92
CA VAL A 146 -9.08 0.30 17.86
C VAL A 146 -10.37 -0.17 18.53
N GLN A 147 -10.99 0.69 19.36
CA GLN A 147 -12.21 0.31 20.05
C GLN A 147 -13.43 0.45 19.13
N PRO A 148 -14.45 -0.43 19.25
CA PRO A 148 -15.66 -0.35 18.43
C PRO A 148 -16.36 1.00 18.47
N GLY A 149 -16.34 1.69 19.61
CA GLY A 149 -16.94 3.02 19.77
C GLY A 149 -16.24 4.15 19.02
N GLU A 150 -15.03 3.91 18.49
CA GLU A 150 -14.25 4.90 17.70
C GLU A 150 -14.54 4.79 16.19
N MET A 151 -15.19 3.69 15.75
CA MET A 151 -15.34 3.38 14.33
C MET A 151 -16.15 4.41 13.54
N ASP A 152 -17.20 4.99 14.13
CA ASP A 152 -17.97 6.06 13.49
C ASP A 152 -17.12 7.31 13.25
N GLY A 153 -16.27 7.67 14.23
CA GLY A 153 -15.32 8.76 14.10
C GLY A 153 -14.28 8.50 13.00
N ILE A 154 -13.74 7.29 12.92
CA ILE A 154 -12.81 6.86 11.87
C ILE A 154 -13.45 6.95 10.49
N ARG A 155 -14.65 6.36 10.30
CA ARG A 155 -15.38 6.42 9.02
C ARG A 155 -15.74 7.86 8.64
N GLY A 156 -16.17 8.67 9.62
CA GLY A 156 -16.41 10.11 9.41
C GLY A 156 -15.15 10.82 8.92
N ARG A 157 -14.02 10.59 9.59
CA ARG A 157 -12.74 11.19 9.21
C ARG A 157 -12.26 10.77 7.82
N LEU A 158 -12.41 9.51 7.46
CA LEU A 158 -12.10 9.02 6.11
C LEU A 158 -12.93 9.75 5.05
N LYS A 159 -14.25 9.92 5.27
CA LYS A 159 -15.13 10.66 4.36
C LYS A 159 -14.75 12.15 4.25
N GLU A 160 -14.39 12.79 5.34
CA GLU A 160 -13.88 14.19 5.33
C GLU A 160 -12.63 14.34 4.47
N LEU A 161 -11.77 13.29 4.45
CA LEU A 161 -10.58 13.23 3.61
C LEU A 161 -10.88 12.86 2.15
N GLY A 162 -12.15 12.62 1.80
CA GLY A 162 -12.56 12.16 0.48
C GLY A 162 -12.24 10.68 0.19
N LEU A 163 -11.98 9.90 1.24
CA LEU A 163 -11.67 8.47 1.17
C LEU A 163 -12.90 7.66 1.58
N GLU A 164 -13.74 7.27 0.61
CA GLU A 164 -14.93 6.47 0.91
C GLU A 164 -14.51 5.14 1.59
N PRO A 165 -15.07 4.83 2.78
CA PRO A 165 -14.69 3.65 3.56
C PRO A 165 -15.43 2.39 3.11
N TYR A 166 -14.68 1.33 2.82
CA TYR A 166 -15.19 -0.01 2.51
C TYR A 166 -14.61 -1.04 3.47
N ASP A 167 -15.41 -2.07 3.82
CA ASP A 167 -14.93 -3.22 4.62
C ASP A 167 -14.31 -4.34 3.74
N CYS A 168 -14.26 -4.11 2.43
CA CYS A 168 -13.45 -4.84 1.45
C CYS A 168 -12.72 -3.82 0.55
N LEU A 169 -12.54 -4.10 -0.73
CA LEU A 169 -12.06 -3.14 -1.72
C LEU A 169 -13.23 -2.34 -2.33
N SER A 170 -12.95 -1.23 -2.99
CA SER A 170 -13.99 -0.44 -3.66
C SER A 170 -14.66 -1.25 -4.78
N PRO A 171 -15.97 -1.05 -5.07
CA PRO A 171 -16.67 -1.79 -6.12
C PRO A 171 -15.96 -1.77 -7.48
N PRO A 172 -15.47 -0.64 -8.00
CA PRO A 172 -14.74 -0.63 -9.27
C PRO A 172 -13.46 -1.49 -9.25
N LEU A 173 -12.75 -1.53 -8.11
CA LEU A 173 -11.57 -2.37 -7.98
C LEU A 173 -11.96 -3.86 -7.87
N MET A 174 -13.04 -4.19 -7.18
CA MET A 174 -13.57 -5.57 -7.15
C MET A 174 -13.93 -6.06 -8.56
N ASP A 175 -14.57 -5.23 -9.38
CA ASP A 175 -14.90 -5.54 -10.77
C ASP A 175 -13.63 -5.75 -11.62
N ALA A 176 -12.63 -4.88 -11.46
CA ALA A 176 -11.35 -5.02 -12.16
C ALA A 176 -10.61 -6.31 -11.78
N ILE A 177 -10.58 -6.66 -10.49
CA ILE A 177 -10.00 -7.90 -9.98
C ILE A 177 -10.74 -9.12 -10.54
N SER A 178 -12.07 -9.14 -10.44
CA SER A 178 -12.88 -10.25 -10.94
C SER A 178 -12.67 -10.47 -12.44
N SER A 179 -12.60 -9.39 -13.21
CA SER A 179 -12.33 -9.44 -14.65
C SER A 179 -10.91 -9.96 -14.96
N HIS A 180 -9.91 -9.54 -14.17
CA HIS A 180 -8.53 -10.02 -14.31
C HIS A 180 -8.41 -11.52 -14.01
N VAL A 181 -9.02 -11.98 -12.92
CA VAL A 181 -9.05 -13.39 -12.53
C VAL A 181 -9.74 -14.25 -13.59
N ALA A 182 -10.88 -13.79 -14.12
CA ALA A 182 -11.59 -14.50 -15.18
C ALA A 182 -10.72 -14.67 -16.45
N LYS A 183 -10.01 -13.61 -16.86
CA LYS A 183 -9.08 -13.66 -18.00
C LYS A 183 -7.90 -14.60 -17.74
N ALA A 184 -7.36 -14.62 -16.53
CA ALA A 184 -6.26 -15.52 -16.16
C ALA A 184 -6.70 -16.99 -16.24
N LYS A 185 -7.89 -17.33 -15.72
CA LYS A 185 -8.47 -18.68 -15.80
C LYS A 185 -8.72 -19.11 -17.25
N ALA A 186 -9.25 -18.23 -18.11
CA ALA A 186 -9.49 -18.54 -19.51
C ALA A 186 -8.21 -18.79 -20.33
N LYS A 187 -7.06 -18.24 -19.90
CA LYS A 187 -5.76 -18.52 -20.53
C LYS A 187 -5.11 -19.82 -20.06
N ALA A 188 -5.53 -20.35 -18.91
CA ALA A 188 -5.00 -21.58 -18.32
C ALA A 188 -5.80 -22.83 -18.69
N ALA A 189 -6.98 -22.66 -19.31
CA ALA A 189 -7.82 -23.74 -19.87
C ALA A 189 -7.54 -23.97 -21.36
#